data_c147ae32260076c2ef85780b0ce8ef07
#
_entry.id   c147ae32260076c2ef85780b0ce8ef07
#
_cell.length_a   1.000
_cell.length_b   1.000
_cell.length_c   1.000
_cell.angle_alpha   90.00
_cell.angle_beta   90.00
_cell.angle_gamma   90.00
#
_symmetry.space_group_name_H-M   'P 1'
#
loop_
_entity.id
_entity.type
_entity.pdbx_description
1 polymer ?
#
loop_
_entity_poly.entity_id
_entity_poly.type
_entity_poly.pdbx_seq_one_letter_code
_entity_poly.pdbx_strand_id
1 'polypeptide(L)'
;DDQLVDDLAQHLSDDDELDTFLAHRGKVFEAIEKFSVIKTLQAIQDANVVVFVIDAREGIVEQDLHLLGFVLEAGRALVIAVNKWDGMAQEEKDFVKTELERRLIFAQFADLHFISALHGSGVGLLYKSVDQAYSAAMTKIPTRRMTEILEDAVTEHQPPMVNGRRIKLRYAHLGGSNPPIIVVHGNQVDSVPRSYTRYLENTFRKVLKLK
;
A
#
# COMPACT_ATOMS: atom_id res chain seq x y z
N ASP A 1 -10.57 -13.34 24.62
CA ASP A 1 -9.77 -12.40 23.82
C ASP A 1 -8.53 -13.05 23.20
N ASP A 2 -8.10 -14.20 23.73
CA ASP A 2 -7.06 -15.04 23.06
C ASP A 2 -7.55 -15.57 21.71
N GLN A 3 -8.82 -15.80 21.54
CA GLN A 3 -9.43 -16.32 20.32
C GLN A 3 -9.35 -15.34 19.14
N LEU A 4 -9.40 -14.03 19.42
CA LEU A 4 -9.25 -12.98 18.39
C LEU A 4 -7.79 -12.87 17.90
N VAL A 5 -6.84 -13.15 18.80
CA VAL A 5 -5.41 -13.20 18.48
C VAL A 5 -5.11 -14.42 17.62
N ASP A 6 -5.72 -15.58 17.94
CA ASP A 6 -5.56 -16.81 17.20
C ASP A 6 -6.24 -16.75 15.83
N ASP A 7 -7.43 -16.14 15.71
CA ASP A 7 -8.13 -15.95 14.44
C ASP A 7 -7.38 -14.97 13.51
N LEU A 8 -6.80 -13.89 14.04
CA LEU A 8 -5.96 -12.97 13.28
C LEU A 8 -4.61 -13.60 12.89
N ALA A 9 -4.00 -14.35 13.81
CA ALA A 9 -2.78 -15.10 13.52
C ALA A 9 -3.04 -16.17 12.45
N GLN A 10 -4.20 -16.81 12.44
CA GLN A 10 -4.59 -17.81 11.47
C GLN A 10 -4.90 -17.23 10.09
N HIS A 11 -5.42 -15.99 10.00
CA HIS A 11 -5.62 -15.24 8.75
C HIS A 11 -4.32 -14.64 8.19
N LEU A 12 -3.33 -14.42 9.05
CA LEU A 12 -2.00 -13.89 8.69
C LEU A 12 -0.94 -15.00 8.57
N SER A 13 -1.29 -16.26 8.93
CA SER A 13 -0.36 -17.40 8.94
C SER A 13 0.05 -17.92 7.57
N ASP A 14 -0.54 -17.43 6.49
CA ASP A 14 -0.09 -17.74 5.13
C ASP A 14 1.05 -16.80 4.65
N ASP A 15 1.47 -15.85 5.47
CA ASP A 15 2.52 -14.89 5.11
C ASP A 15 3.77 -15.08 5.99
N ASP A 16 4.80 -15.70 5.43
CA ASP A 16 6.18 -15.76 5.93
C ASP A 16 6.75 -14.38 6.38
N GLU A 17 6.12 -13.28 5.95
CA GLU A 17 6.52 -11.91 6.27
C GLU A 17 6.13 -11.48 7.69
N LEU A 18 5.00 -11.94 8.24
CA LEU A 18 4.64 -11.62 9.63
C LEU A 18 5.53 -12.36 10.61
N ASP A 19 5.83 -13.64 10.33
CA ASP A 19 6.76 -14.43 11.11
C ASP A 19 8.18 -13.87 11.02
N THR A 20 8.59 -13.36 9.85
CA THR A 20 9.87 -12.67 9.66
C THR A 20 9.89 -11.34 10.40
N PHE A 21 8.82 -10.55 10.38
CA PHE A 21 8.68 -9.31 11.14
C PHE A 21 8.75 -9.54 12.66
N LEU A 22 8.11 -10.61 13.15
CA LEU A 22 8.12 -10.98 14.55
C LEU A 22 9.43 -11.68 14.98
N ALA A 23 10.07 -12.45 14.11
CA ALA A 23 11.30 -13.19 14.38
C ALA A 23 12.56 -12.32 14.40
N HIS A 24 12.62 -11.22 13.64
CA HIS A 24 13.79 -10.34 13.59
C HIS A 24 13.98 -9.48 14.85
N ARG A 25 12.99 -9.40 15.70
CA ARG A 25 13.10 -8.73 17.00
C ARG A 25 13.28 -9.73 18.13
N GLY A 26 14.37 -10.49 18.09
CA GLY A 26 14.84 -11.40 19.14
C GLY A 26 14.06 -11.44 20.47
N LYS A 27 13.50 -12.59 20.74
CA LYS A 27 13.13 -13.26 22.01
C LYS A 27 12.31 -12.57 23.10
N VAL A 28 12.05 -11.26 23.10
CA VAL A 28 11.21 -10.63 24.14
C VAL A 28 10.30 -9.57 23.50
N PHE A 29 9.26 -10.00 22.79
CA PHE A 29 8.10 -9.18 22.64
C PHE A 29 7.26 -9.36 23.90
N GLU A 30 7.19 -8.34 24.75
CA GLU A 30 6.20 -8.31 25.82
C GLU A 30 4.80 -8.43 25.20
N ALA A 31 3.89 -9.10 25.88
CA ALA A 31 2.51 -9.30 25.41
C ALA A 31 1.83 -7.97 24.97
N ILE A 32 2.21 -6.85 25.59
CA ILE A 32 1.75 -5.50 25.26
C ILE A 32 2.19 -5.06 23.86
N GLU A 33 3.43 -5.35 23.45
CA GLU A 33 3.93 -4.98 22.12
C GLU A 33 3.26 -5.80 21.03
N LYS A 34 3.08 -7.11 21.23
CA LYS A 34 2.31 -7.98 20.32
C LYS A 34 0.88 -7.49 20.14
N PHE A 35 0.22 -7.15 21.25
CA PHE A 35 -1.14 -6.62 21.21
C PHE A 35 -1.20 -5.28 20.46
N SER A 36 -0.21 -4.40 20.63
CA SER A 36 -0.12 -3.13 19.92
C SER A 36 0.03 -3.33 18.41
N VAL A 37 0.89 -4.27 17.99
CA VAL A 37 1.07 -4.61 16.56
C VAL A 37 -0.24 -5.13 15.96
N ILE A 38 -0.91 -6.09 16.61
CA ILE A 38 -2.19 -6.66 16.13
C ILE A 38 -3.25 -5.55 15.98
N LYS A 39 -3.37 -4.68 16.97
CA LYS A 39 -4.33 -3.55 16.91
C LYS A 39 -4.00 -2.57 15.77
N THR A 40 -2.72 -2.33 15.52
CA THR A 40 -2.28 -1.49 14.39
C THR A 40 -2.66 -2.14 13.05
N LEU A 41 -2.40 -3.43 12.87
CA LEU A 41 -2.76 -4.15 11.65
C LEU A 41 -4.29 -4.18 11.45
N GLN A 42 -5.05 -4.43 12.52
CA GLN A 42 -6.51 -4.37 12.47
C GLN A 42 -7.02 -2.98 12.11
N ALA A 43 -6.47 -1.92 12.70
CA ALA A 43 -6.83 -0.54 12.37
C ALA A 43 -6.55 -0.21 10.90
N ILE A 44 -5.46 -0.72 10.31
CA ILE A 44 -5.17 -0.59 8.89
C ILE A 44 -6.24 -1.29 8.06
N GLN A 45 -6.63 -2.52 8.42
CA GLN A 45 -7.65 -3.28 7.70
C GLN A 45 -9.04 -2.61 7.76
N ASP A 46 -9.37 -1.97 8.86
CA ASP A 46 -10.66 -1.30 9.05
C ASP A 46 -10.69 0.12 8.45
N ALA A 47 -9.53 0.72 8.21
CA ALA A 47 -9.43 2.08 7.69
C ALA A 47 -9.84 2.16 6.21
N ASN A 48 -10.39 3.30 5.80
CA ASN A 48 -10.61 3.63 4.40
C ASN A 48 -9.36 4.30 3.78
N VAL A 49 -8.70 5.15 4.57
CA VAL A 49 -7.46 5.85 4.23
C VAL A 49 -6.52 5.73 5.41
N VAL A 50 -5.28 5.41 5.14
CA VAL A 50 -4.22 5.38 6.14
C VAL A 50 -3.38 6.65 5.98
N VAL A 51 -3.23 7.40 7.06
CA VAL A 51 -2.25 8.48 7.15
C VAL A 51 -1.03 7.92 7.87
N PHE A 52 0.03 7.69 7.11
CA PHE A 52 1.28 7.18 7.65
C PHE A 52 2.18 8.34 8.09
N VAL A 53 2.51 8.39 9.37
CA VAL A 53 3.29 9.50 9.95
C VAL A 53 4.73 9.07 10.19
N ILE A 54 5.67 9.78 9.56
CA ILE A 54 7.12 9.59 9.70
C ILE A 54 7.68 10.75 10.52
N ASP A 55 8.56 10.48 11.48
CA ASP A 55 9.33 11.51 12.18
C ASP A 55 10.51 11.95 11.30
N ALA A 56 10.52 13.22 10.86
CA ALA A 56 11.57 13.75 9.99
C ALA A 56 12.97 13.68 10.62
N ARG A 57 13.06 13.73 11.96
CA ARG A 57 14.34 13.73 12.69
C ARG A 57 14.94 12.35 12.82
N GLU A 58 14.09 11.33 12.92
CA GLU A 58 14.51 9.92 12.96
C GLU A 58 14.70 9.36 11.55
N GLY A 59 14.04 9.96 10.56
CA GLY A 59 13.99 9.47 9.19
C GLY A 59 13.11 8.22 9.07
N ILE A 60 13.15 7.59 7.89
CA ILE A 60 12.40 6.36 7.64
C ILE A 60 13.24 5.14 8.08
N VAL A 61 12.69 4.34 8.98
CA VAL A 61 13.33 3.12 9.51
C VAL A 61 12.77 1.87 8.82
N GLU A 62 13.40 0.71 9.03
CA GLU A 62 12.99 -0.56 8.40
C GLU A 62 11.57 -0.98 8.82
N GLN A 63 11.22 -0.74 10.06
CA GLN A 63 9.87 -1.00 10.58
C GLN A 63 8.79 -0.20 9.84
N ASP A 64 9.08 1.04 9.45
CA ASP A 64 8.17 1.87 8.66
C ASP A 64 7.91 1.27 7.28
N LEU A 65 8.97 0.74 6.65
CA LEU A 65 8.86 0.12 5.32
C LEU A 65 8.02 -1.16 5.36
N HIS A 66 8.19 -2.00 6.40
CA HIS A 66 7.37 -3.19 6.59
C HIS A 66 5.89 -2.82 6.82
N LEU A 67 5.64 -1.83 7.67
CA LEU A 67 4.27 -1.39 7.94
C LEU A 67 3.62 -0.74 6.71
N LEU A 68 4.37 0.04 5.93
CA LEU A 68 3.91 0.56 4.63
C LEU A 68 3.62 -0.58 3.64
N GLY A 69 4.46 -1.62 3.59
CA GLY A 69 4.20 -2.83 2.81
C GLY A 69 2.85 -3.43 3.15
N PHE A 70 2.55 -3.58 4.44
CA PHE A 70 1.27 -4.09 4.91
C PHE A 70 0.07 -3.20 4.52
N VAL A 71 0.21 -1.86 4.59
CA VAL A 71 -0.83 -0.93 4.12
C VAL A 71 -1.15 -1.14 2.64
N LEU A 72 -0.10 -1.35 1.83
CA LEU A 72 -0.24 -1.60 0.39
C LEU A 72 -0.90 -2.95 0.09
N GLU A 73 -0.52 -4.00 0.82
CA GLU A 73 -1.13 -5.34 0.69
C GLU A 73 -2.59 -5.32 1.10
N ALA A 74 -2.94 -4.61 2.18
CA ALA A 74 -4.33 -4.36 2.56
C ALA A 74 -5.11 -3.52 1.54
N GLY A 75 -4.43 -2.96 0.51
CA GLY A 75 -5.04 -2.19 -0.57
C GLY A 75 -5.65 -0.86 -0.12
N ARG A 76 -5.23 -0.34 1.03
CA ARG A 76 -5.80 0.89 1.59
C ARG A 76 -5.23 2.11 0.89
N ALA A 77 -6.05 3.14 0.74
CA ALA A 77 -5.59 4.43 0.26
C ALA A 77 -4.58 5.02 1.25
N LEU A 78 -3.48 5.58 0.74
CA LEU A 78 -2.33 6.00 1.53
C LEU A 78 -2.01 7.47 1.34
N VAL A 79 -1.80 8.17 2.44
CA VAL A 79 -1.22 9.52 2.48
C VAL A 79 -0.05 9.50 3.47
N ILE A 80 1.09 10.07 3.09
CA ILE A 80 2.30 10.09 3.92
C ILE A 80 2.52 11.48 4.49
N ALA A 81 2.69 11.57 5.81
CA ALA A 81 2.96 12.79 6.53
C ALA A 81 4.34 12.74 7.20
N VAL A 82 5.28 13.56 6.75
CA VAL A 82 6.60 13.69 7.35
C VAL A 82 6.53 14.81 8.39
N ASN A 83 6.41 14.43 9.65
CA ASN A 83 6.16 15.33 10.77
C ASN A 83 7.48 15.83 11.39
N LYS A 84 7.38 16.87 12.25
CA LYS A 84 8.51 17.55 12.89
C LYS A 84 9.43 18.26 11.88
N TRP A 85 8.85 18.73 10.76
CA TRP A 85 9.59 19.41 9.69
C TRP A 85 10.09 20.80 10.07
N ASP A 86 9.52 21.37 11.14
CA ASP A 86 9.91 22.65 11.70
C ASP A 86 11.24 22.56 12.46
N GLY A 87 12.01 23.64 12.41
CA GLY A 87 13.27 23.73 13.15
C GLY A 87 14.44 22.89 12.63
N MET A 88 14.27 22.17 11.50
CA MET A 88 15.36 21.46 10.83
C MET A 88 16.18 22.41 9.93
N ALA A 89 17.49 22.20 9.88
CA ALA A 89 18.38 22.88 8.94
C ALA A 89 18.07 22.47 7.48
N GLN A 90 18.42 23.32 6.52
CA GLN A 90 18.12 23.05 5.12
C GLN A 90 18.82 21.78 4.60
N GLU A 91 20.05 21.55 5.01
CA GLU A 91 20.84 20.35 4.66
C GLU A 91 20.18 19.07 5.17
N GLU A 92 19.65 19.08 6.40
CA GLU A 92 18.91 17.96 6.98
C GLU A 92 17.62 17.68 6.20
N LYS A 93 16.90 18.74 5.82
CA LYS A 93 15.68 18.63 5.00
C LYS A 93 15.95 18.01 3.64
N ASP A 94 17.03 18.42 2.99
CA ASP A 94 17.39 17.90 1.66
C ASP A 94 17.86 16.45 1.75
N PHE A 95 18.57 16.08 2.81
CA PHE A 95 18.94 14.70 3.10
C PHE A 95 17.69 13.82 3.29
N VAL A 96 16.75 14.21 4.14
CA VAL A 96 15.52 13.46 4.40
C VAL A 96 14.69 13.28 3.13
N LYS A 97 14.55 14.33 2.30
CA LYS A 97 13.84 14.21 1.00
C LYS A 97 14.48 13.17 0.10
N THR A 98 15.81 13.21 -0.05
CA THR A 98 16.57 12.27 -0.88
C THR A 98 16.38 10.83 -0.39
N GLU A 99 16.44 10.60 0.92
CA GLU A 99 16.22 9.28 1.51
C GLU A 99 14.79 8.78 1.30
N LEU A 100 13.79 9.64 1.48
CA LEU A 100 12.38 9.29 1.23
C LEU A 100 12.14 8.95 -0.24
N GLU A 101 12.67 9.74 -1.18
CA GLU A 101 12.56 9.47 -2.62
C GLU A 101 13.18 8.11 -2.97
N ARG A 102 14.33 7.79 -2.39
CA ARG A 102 15.03 6.53 -2.62
C ARG A 102 14.28 5.33 -2.01
N ARG A 103 13.80 5.45 -0.78
CA ARG A 103 13.20 4.33 -0.03
C ARG A 103 11.72 4.12 -0.32
N LEU A 104 10.99 5.15 -0.75
CA LEU A 104 9.55 5.09 -1.02
C LEU A 104 9.20 4.97 -2.52
N ILE A 105 10.12 4.44 -3.34
CA ILE A 105 9.87 4.21 -4.79
C ILE A 105 8.58 3.41 -5.02
N PHE A 106 8.29 2.44 -4.15
CA PHE A 106 7.11 1.60 -4.24
C PHE A 106 5.80 2.31 -3.87
N ALA A 107 5.87 3.46 -3.19
CA ALA A 107 4.74 4.24 -2.70
C ALA A 107 4.63 5.64 -3.35
N GLN A 108 5.26 5.88 -4.50
CA GLN A 108 5.27 7.17 -5.21
C GLN A 108 3.88 7.66 -5.65
N PHE A 109 2.89 6.81 -5.66
CA PHE A 109 1.49 7.17 -5.97
C PHE A 109 0.82 7.89 -4.81
N ALA A 110 1.30 7.72 -3.57
CA ALA A 110 0.75 8.35 -2.38
C ALA A 110 1.20 9.83 -2.30
N ASP A 111 0.28 10.70 -1.88
CA ASP A 111 0.65 12.09 -1.60
C ASP A 111 1.53 12.14 -0.35
N LEU A 112 2.66 12.87 -0.46
CA LEU A 112 3.59 13.07 0.63
C LEU A 112 3.58 14.54 1.06
N HIS A 113 3.39 14.79 2.34
CA HIS A 113 3.34 16.12 2.94
C HIS A 113 4.36 16.27 4.05
N PHE A 114 5.09 17.40 4.01
CA PHE A 114 5.95 17.82 5.12
C PHE A 114 5.13 18.71 6.05
N ILE A 115 4.98 18.29 7.31
CA ILE A 115 4.12 18.93 8.27
C ILE A 115 4.82 19.25 9.60
N SER A 116 4.25 20.16 10.34
CA SER A 116 4.50 20.30 11.77
C SER A 116 3.15 20.18 12.49
N ALA A 117 2.90 19.04 13.10
CA ALA A 117 1.68 18.83 13.88
C ALA A 117 1.62 19.80 15.08
N LEU A 118 2.79 20.14 15.66
CA LEU A 118 2.89 21.05 16.79
C LEU A 118 2.42 22.48 16.42
N HIS A 119 2.79 22.95 15.24
CA HIS A 119 2.48 24.31 14.78
C HIS A 119 1.34 24.37 13.75
N GLY A 120 0.77 23.23 13.39
CA GLY A 120 -0.31 23.16 12.41
C GLY A 120 0.11 23.39 10.96
N SER A 121 1.41 23.57 10.66
CA SER A 121 1.91 23.84 9.33
C SER A 121 1.74 22.59 8.43
N GLY A 122 1.16 22.77 7.24
CA GLY A 122 0.95 21.70 6.26
C GLY A 122 -0.25 20.76 6.56
N VAL A 123 -0.81 20.78 7.77
CA VAL A 123 -1.90 19.88 8.19
C VAL A 123 -3.17 20.07 7.35
N GLY A 124 -3.48 21.29 6.94
CA GLY A 124 -4.63 21.54 6.07
C GLY A 124 -4.53 20.90 4.69
N LEU A 125 -3.31 20.78 4.14
CA LEU A 125 -3.08 20.05 2.88
C LEU A 125 -3.24 18.54 3.05
N LEU A 126 -2.86 18.02 4.21
CA LEU A 126 -3.03 16.62 4.56
C LEU A 126 -4.49 16.18 4.48
N TYR A 127 -5.42 16.95 5.08
CA TYR A 127 -6.85 16.69 5.00
C TYR A 127 -7.37 16.64 3.56
N LYS A 128 -6.92 17.59 2.72
CA LYS A 128 -7.31 17.59 1.31
C LYS A 128 -6.86 16.33 0.58
N SER A 129 -5.65 15.83 0.84
CA SER A 129 -5.16 14.59 0.25
C SER A 129 -5.90 13.36 0.78
N VAL A 130 -6.29 13.35 2.05
CA VAL A 130 -7.14 12.29 2.63
C VAL A 130 -8.50 12.23 1.91
N ASP A 131 -9.16 13.37 1.71
CA ASP A 131 -10.44 13.43 0.99
C ASP A 131 -10.29 12.95 -0.47
N GLN A 132 -9.21 13.33 -1.13
CA GLN A 132 -8.93 12.88 -2.49
C GLN A 132 -8.65 11.38 -2.56
N ALA A 133 -7.84 10.85 -1.64
CA ALA A 133 -7.52 9.43 -1.55
C ALA A 133 -8.78 8.60 -1.27
N TYR A 134 -9.62 9.03 -0.33
CA TYR A 134 -10.92 8.41 -0.05
C TYR A 134 -11.83 8.41 -1.28
N SER A 135 -11.98 9.55 -1.95
CA SER A 135 -12.81 9.68 -3.14
C SER A 135 -12.32 8.78 -4.27
N ALA A 136 -11.01 8.68 -4.47
CA ALA A 136 -10.42 7.78 -5.45
C ALA A 136 -10.71 6.31 -5.13
N ALA A 137 -10.56 5.89 -3.87
CA ALA A 137 -10.83 4.52 -3.41
C ALA A 137 -12.32 4.12 -3.56
N MET A 138 -13.25 5.10 -3.43
CA MET A 138 -14.69 4.87 -3.54
C MET A 138 -15.24 5.01 -4.97
N THR A 139 -14.40 5.38 -5.93
CA THR A 139 -14.84 5.61 -7.31
C THR A 139 -15.31 4.31 -7.96
N LYS A 140 -16.54 4.32 -8.48
CA LYS A 140 -17.09 3.23 -9.30
C LYS A 140 -16.55 3.34 -10.71
N ILE A 141 -15.83 2.34 -11.16
CA ILE A 141 -15.22 2.31 -12.48
C ILE A 141 -16.02 1.34 -13.37
N PRO A 142 -16.55 1.80 -14.53
CA PRO A 142 -17.29 0.93 -15.44
C PRO A 142 -16.44 -0.24 -15.95
N THR A 143 -17.04 -1.42 -16.07
CA THR A 143 -16.38 -2.64 -16.59
C THR A 143 -15.72 -2.41 -17.95
N ARG A 144 -16.37 -1.65 -18.83
CA ARG A 144 -15.79 -1.29 -20.13
C ARG A 144 -14.42 -0.60 -19.97
N ARG A 145 -14.34 0.40 -19.08
CA ARG A 145 -13.09 1.13 -18.85
C ARG A 145 -11.99 0.24 -18.27
N MET A 146 -12.36 -0.65 -17.35
CA MET A 146 -11.44 -1.63 -16.78
C MET A 146 -10.88 -2.58 -17.85
N THR A 147 -11.76 -3.04 -18.76
CA THR A 147 -11.38 -3.91 -19.86
C THR A 147 -10.46 -3.21 -20.86
N GLU A 148 -10.76 -1.95 -21.23
CA GLU A 148 -9.91 -1.13 -22.10
C GLU A 148 -8.49 -0.98 -21.51
N ILE A 149 -8.36 -0.69 -20.20
CA ILE A 149 -7.07 -0.59 -19.53
C ILE A 149 -6.31 -1.93 -19.56
N LEU A 150 -7.03 -3.04 -19.35
CA LEU A 150 -6.43 -4.37 -19.42
C LEU A 150 -5.90 -4.68 -20.83
N GLU A 151 -6.70 -4.39 -21.86
CA GLU A 151 -6.33 -4.60 -23.27
C GLU A 151 -5.10 -3.77 -23.66
N ASP A 152 -5.06 -2.50 -23.25
CA ASP A 152 -3.89 -1.63 -23.44
C ASP A 152 -2.64 -2.20 -22.75
N ALA A 153 -2.77 -2.61 -21.49
CA ALA A 153 -1.69 -3.21 -20.72
C ALA A 153 -1.15 -4.51 -21.37
N VAL A 154 -2.05 -5.38 -21.83
CA VAL A 154 -1.68 -6.63 -22.52
C VAL A 154 -1.03 -6.35 -23.85
N THR A 155 -1.44 -5.30 -24.55
CA THR A 155 -0.85 -4.88 -25.84
C THR A 155 0.55 -4.34 -25.63
N GLU A 156 0.78 -3.54 -24.60
CA GLU A 156 2.08 -2.98 -24.26
C GLU A 156 3.06 -4.07 -23.79
N HIS A 157 2.60 -4.95 -22.89
CA HIS A 157 3.39 -6.07 -22.38
C HIS A 157 2.53 -7.34 -22.32
N GLN A 158 2.78 -8.26 -23.24
CA GLN A 158 2.04 -9.53 -23.26
C GLN A 158 2.38 -10.42 -22.05
N PRO A 159 1.40 -11.15 -21.49
CA PRO A 159 1.67 -12.12 -20.47
C PRO A 159 2.67 -13.18 -20.93
N PRO A 160 3.55 -13.67 -20.05
CA PRO A 160 4.52 -14.70 -20.40
C PRO A 160 3.81 -16.02 -20.78
N MET A 161 4.52 -16.83 -21.56
CA MET A 161 4.05 -18.18 -21.84
C MET A 161 4.31 -19.10 -20.65
N VAL A 162 3.33 -19.91 -20.28
CA VAL A 162 3.46 -20.94 -19.24
C VAL A 162 3.13 -22.29 -19.84
N ASN A 163 4.04 -23.26 -19.67
CA ASN A 163 3.94 -24.61 -20.24
C ASN A 163 3.62 -24.62 -21.76
N GLY A 164 4.30 -23.72 -22.51
CA GLY A 164 4.12 -23.62 -23.97
C GLY A 164 2.79 -23.01 -24.41
N ARG A 165 1.97 -22.53 -23.47
CA ARG A 165 0.67 -21.89 -23.76
C ARG A 165 0.67 -20.42 -23.38
N ARG A 166 0.00 -19.58 -24.17
CA ARG A 166 -0.19 -18.17 -23.87
C ARG A 166 -1.33 -17.98 -22.89
N ILE A 167 -1.09 -17.25 -21.82
CA ILE A 167 -2.14 -16.75 -20.94
C ILE A 167 -2.94 -15.70 -21.72
N LYS A 168 -4.26 -15.83 -21.74
CA LYS A 168 -5.16 -14.88 -22.41
C LYS A 168 -6.04 -14.20 -21.37
N LEU A 169 -5.74 -12.96 -21.06
CA LEU A 169 -6.60 -12.10 -20.24
C LEU A 169 -7.64 -11.46 -21.16
N ARG A 170 -8.92 -11.53 -20.79
CA ARG A 170 -10.03 -11.17 -21.70
C ARG A 170 -10.76 -9.90 -21.28
N TYR A 171 -11.11 -9.79 -20.01
CA TYR A 171 -11.79 -8.61 -19.48
C TYR A 171 -11.51 -8.44 -18.00
N ALA A 172 -11.74 -7.23 -17.51
CA ALA A 172 -11.62 -6.89 -16.12
C ALA A 172 -12.85 -6.13 -15.63
N HIS A 173 -13.20 -6.33 -14.36
CA HIS A 173 -14.24 -5.56 -13.70
C HIS A 173 -13.89 -5.27 -12.25
N LEU A 174 -14.59 -4.31 -11.66
CA LEU A 174 -14.44 -4.01 -10.24
C LEU A 174 -15.22 -5.06 -9.42
N GLY A 175 -14.53 -5.84 -8.61
CA GLY A 175 -15.11 -6.85 -7.71
C GLY A 175 -15.46 -6.30 -6.34
N GLY A 176 -14.87 -5.16 -5.96
CA GLY A 176 -15.10 -4.48 -4.68
C GLY A 176 -14.56 -3.06 -4.72
N SER A 177 -15.03 -2.22 -3.79
CA SER A 177 -14.61 -0.83 -3.69
C SER A 177 -14.13 -0.52 -2.28
N ASN A 178 -12.95 -0.46 -1.96
CA ASN A 178 -12.31 -0.18 -0.68
C ASN A 178 -12.00 -1.44 0.17
N PRO A 179 -10.90 -2.08 -0.18
CA PRO A 179 -9.98 -1.71 -1.27
C PRO A 179 -10.61 -1.92 -2.66
N PRO A 180 -10.14 -1.19 -3.70
CA PRO A 180 -10.57 -1.45 -5.07
C PRO A 180 -10.03 -2.82 -5.50
N ILE A 181 -10.91 -3.82 -5.59
CA ILE A 181 -10.57 -5.17 -6.04
C ILE A 181 -10.85 -5.27 -7.53
N ILE A 182 -9.81 -5.53 -8.31
CA ILE A 182 -9.92 -5.71 -9.75
C ILE A 182 -9.90 -7.20 -10.08
N VAL A 183 -11.01 -7.69 -10.60
CA VAL A 183 -11.12 -9.09 -11.03
C VAL A 183 -10.81 -9.18 -12.51
N VAL A 184 -9.79 -9.96 -12.86
CA VAL A 184 -9.37 -10.20 -14.24
C VAL A 184 -9.79 -11.61 -14.67
N HIS A 185 -10.48 -11.70 -15.77
CA HIS A 185 -10.95 -12.96 -16.35
C HIS A 185 -10.15 -13.33 -17.59
N GLY A 186 -9.89 -14.62 -17.74
CA GLY A 186 -9.14 -15.12 -18.88
C GLY A 186 -8.93 -16.62 -18.84
N ASN A 187 -8.05 -17.11 -19.70
CA ASN A 187 -7.64 -18.52 -19.70
C ASN A 187 -6.29 -18.63 -18.96
N GLN A 188 -6.17 -19.62 -18.07
CA GLN A 188 -4.94 -19.90 -17.30
C GLN A 188 -4.52 -18.72 -16.38
N VAL A 189 -5.50 -18.02 -15.82
CA VAL A 189 -5.25 -16.88 -14.93
C VAL A 189 -4.47 -17.29 -13.68
N ASP A 190 -4.66 -18.50 -13.17
CA ASP A 190 -3.93 -19.04 -12.01
C ASP A 190 -2.42 -19.24 -12.29
N SER A 191 -2.03 -19.21 -13.55
CA SER A 191 -0.63 -19.33 -13.97
C SER A 191 0.03 -17.98 -14.22
N VAL A 192 -0.65 -16.87 -13.96
CA VAL A 192 -0.09 -15.52 -14.12
C VAL A 192 1.01 -15.32 -13.06
N PRO A 193 2.26 -15.03 -13.47
CA PRO A 193 3.34 -14.80 -12.53
C PRO A 193 3.09 -13.53 -11.68
N ARG A 194 3.51 -13.55 -10.41
CA ARG A 194 3.39 -12.41 -9.47
C ARG A 194 3.98 -11.11 -10.05
N SER A 195 5.06 -11.20 -10.83
CA SER A 195 5.64 -10.04 -11.51
C SER A 195 4.69 -9.40 -12.51
N TYR A 196 3.94 -10.21 -13.25
CA TYR A 196 2.96 -9.71 -14.20
C TYR A 196 1.70 -9.16 -13.51
N THR A 197 1.25 -9.80 -12.44
CA THR A 197 0.18 -9.26 -11.59
C THR A 197 0.55 -7.88 -11.05
N ARG A 198 1.77 -7.72 -10.53
CA ARG A 198 2.29 -6.40 -10.07
C ARG A 198 2.35 -5.36 -11.19
N TYR A 199 2.72 -5.76 -12.41
CA TYR A 199 2.67 -4.88 -13.57
C TYR A 199 1.25 -4.39 -13.85
N LEU A 200 0.25 -5.27 -13.84
CA LEU A 200 -1.16 -4.91 -14.03
C LEU A 200 -1.67 -3.99 -12.91
N GLU A 201 -1.37 -4.31 -11.66
CA GLU A 201 -1.73 -3.47 -10.49
C GLU A 201 -1.18 -2.04 -10.65
N ASN A 202 0.10 -1.90 -11.00
CA ASN A 202 0.72 -0.60 -11.23
C ASN A 202 0.10 0.14 -12.41
N THR A 203 -0.25 -0.56 -13.49
CA THR A 203 -0.91 0.03 -14.66
C THR A 203 -2.30 0.53 -14.30
N PHE A 204 -3.12 -0.29 -13.64
CA PHE A 204 -4.44 0.14 -13.16
C PHE A 204 -4.34 1.33 -12.20
N ARG A 205 -3.44 1.26 -11.22
CA ARG A 205 -3.23 2.34 -10.25
C ARG A 205 -2.87 3.65 -10.94
N LYS A 206 -1.93 3.61 -11.90
CA LYS A 206 -1.49 4.79 -12.66
C LYS A 206 -2.60 5.39 -13.51
N VAL A 207 -3.30 4.56 -14.31
CA VAL A 207 -4.33 5.02 -15.24
C VAL A 207 -5.57 5.53 -14.53
N LEU A 208 -5.95 4.87 -13.43
CA LEU A 208 -7.12 5.23 -12.62
C LEU A 208 -6.81 6.28 -11.56
N LYS A 209 -5.54 6.67 -11.41
CA LYS A 209 -5.07 7.61 -10.38
C LYS A 209 -5.48 7.19 -8.97
N LEU A 210 -5.40 5.89 -8.69
CA LEU A 210 -5.64 5.35 -7.35
C LEU A 210 -4.47 5.73 -6.43
N LYS A 211 -4.79 6.17 -5.23
CA LYS A 211 -3.84 6.65 -4.22
C LYS A 211 -3.81 5.74 -3.00
#